data_c77f2f655b7dbfb0c5f2d663ae816a0d
#
_entry.id   c77f2f655b7dbfb0c5f2d663ae816a0d
#
_cell.length_a   1.000
_cell.length_b   1.000
_cell.length_c   1.000
_cell.angle_alpha   90.00
_cell.angle_beta   90.00
_cell.angle_gamma   90.00
#
_symmetry.space_group_name_H-M   'P 1'
#
loop_
_entity.id
_entity.type
_entity.pdbx_description
1 polymer ?
#
loop_
_entity_poly.entity_id
_entity_poly.type
_entity_poly.pdbx_seq_one_letter_code
_entity_poly.pdbx_strand_id
1 'polypeptide(L)'
;MLDINDFSKKQIVVFMPAKGDKLSYKNDNMIISDSEGKVKYQHTCYRIFCVIVIGDCTITTGLLRKAKKYAFSICFMSYGLKLYSVIKAGLEGNNLLHQKQYTYTGTALGRLLIYNKILNQRNALNQIRKKSEYVKEGINLLDGYLGQLLEDIQWDRNSLLGIEGNAARVYFPRIFDNAPWKSRRPRIKFDYLNSLLDIGYTILFNFIDCILNVYDFDVYQGVLHTNFYMRKSLVCDLMEPFRPIIDWRIRTGINLGQFKKDDFVLVGQQWQLEYKKSNQYAMIFLEALLDNKECIFLYLRGYYRAFMKGKDAGEFPIFDLASSDVSLTSG
;
A
#
# COMPACT_ATOMS: atom_id res chain seq x y z
N MET A 1 -15.76 14.52 -9.19
CA MET A 1 -14.94 13.87 -8.12
C MET A 1 -15.52 12.49 -7.89
N LEU A 2 -14.71 11.42 -7.91
CA LEU A 2 -15.19 10.05 -7.69
C LEU A 2 -15.82 9.92 -6.31
N ASP A 3 -17.04 9.39 -6.24
CA ASP A 3 -17.70 9.06 -4.99
C ASP A 3 -17.57 7.56 -4.64
N ILE A 4 -18.17 7.12 -3.53
CA ILE A 4 -18.12 5.73 -3.09
C ILE A 4 -18.82 4.81 -4.10
N ASN A 5 -19.97 5.26 -4.64
CA ASN A 5 -20.74 4.48 -5.61
C ASN A 5 -19.98 4.31 -6.92
N ASP A 6 -19.25 5.37 -7.34
CA ASP A 6 -18.39 5.31 -8.52
C ASP A 6 -17.26 4.31 -8.34
N PHE A 7 -16.61 4.30 -7.16
CA PHE A 7 -15.51 3.39 -6.89
C PHE A 7 -15.98 1.94 -6.73
N SER A 8 -17.09 1.68 -6.05
CA SER A 8 -17.63 0.31 -5.88
C SER A 8 -17.95 -0.35 -7.22
N LYS A 9 -18.27 0.45 -8.25
CA LYS A 9 -18.54 -0.01 -9.62
C LYS A 9 -17.29 -0.06 -10.50
N LYS A 10 -16.17 0.55 -10.07
CA LYS A 10 -14.91 0.58 -10.83
C LYS A 10 -13.96 -0.51 -10.36
N GLN A 11 -13.25 -1.09 -11.32
CA GLN A 11 -12.29 -2.19 -11.08
C GLN A 11 -10.86 -1.71 -11.24
N ILE A 12 -9.97 -2.34 -10.47
CA ILE A 12 -8.54 -2.30 -10.73
C ILE A 12 -8.21 -3.50 -11.59
N VAL A 13 -7.71 -3.23 -12.80
CA VAL A 13 -7.30 -4.27 -13.73
C VAL A 13 -5.80 -4.49 -13.60
N VAL A 14 -5.40 -5.69 -13.22
CA VAL A 14 -4.00 -6.09 -13.22
C VAL A 14 -3.72 -6.90 -14.46
N PHE A 15 -2.72 -6.47 -15.23
CA PHE A 15 -2.33 -7.08 -16.48
C PHE A 15 -0.84 -7.45 -16.45
N MET A 16 -0.58 -8.76 -16.57
CA MET A 16 0.78 -9.31 -16.73
C MET A 16 0.91 -9.78 -18.19
N PRO A 17 1.55 -8.97 -19.05
CA PRO A 17 1.63 -9.28 -20.47
C PRO A 17 2.55 -10.46 -20.76
N ALA A 18 2.15 -11.29 -21.74
CA ALA A 18 3.04 -12.18 -22.45
C ALA A 18 3.75 -11.43 -23.57
N LYS A 19 4.81 -12.01 -24.11
CA LYS A 19 5.56 -11.42 -25.22
C LYS A 19 4.64 -11.17 -26.43
N GLY A 20 4.59 -9.92 -26.89
CA GLY A 20 3.77 -9.50 -28.02
C GLY A 20 2.35 -9.07 -27.67
N ASP A 21 1.96 -9.12 -26.42
CA ASP A 21 0.66 -8.64 -25.97
C ASP A 21 0.54 -7.12 -26.19
N LYS A 22 -0.69 -6.70 -26.49
CA LYS A 22 -1.03 -5.32 -26.79
C LYS A 22 -2.22 -4.85 -25.97
N LEU A 23 -2.05 -3.67 -25.36
CA LEU A 23 -3.10 -2.94 -24.64
C LEU A 23 -3.65 -1.84 -25.56
N SER A 24 -4.92 -1.92 -25.90
CA SER A 24 -5.57 -1.05 -26.88
C SER A 24 -7.02 -0.74 -26.48
N TYR A 25 -7.78 -0.10 -27.37
CA TYR A 25 -9.21 0.14 -27.15
C TYR A 25 -10.03 -0.10 -28.43
N LYS A 26 -11.31 -0.44 -28.24
CA LYS A 26 -12.32 -0.51 -29.28
C LYS A 26 -13.70 -0.25 -28.68
N ASN A 27 -14.50 0.62 -29.28
CA ASN A 27 -15.87 0.93 -28.84
C ASN A 27 -15.97 1.23 -27.34
N ASP A 28 -15.10 2.14 -26.82
CA ASP A 28 -15.00 2.52 -25.40
C ASP A 28 -14.69 1.37 -24.42
N ASN A 29 -14.20 0.25 -24.93
CA ASN A 29 -13.65 -0.82 -24.13
C ASN A 29 -12.11 -0.83 -24.22
N MET A 30 -11.45 -1.06 -23.10
CA MET A 30 -10.06 -1.48 -23.07
C MET A 30 -9.96 -2.92 -23.54
N ILE A 31 -8.99 -3.21 -24.38
CA ILE A 31 -8.77 -4.53 -24.97
C ILE A 31 -7.32 -4.95 -24.75
N ILE A 32 -7.16 -6.17 -24.27
CA ILE A 32 -5.88 -6.88 -24.25
C ILE A 32 -5.93 -7.93 -25.35
N SER A 33 -5.02 -7.86 -26.31
CA SER A 33 -4.87 -8.85 -27.38
C SER A 33 -3.47 -9.46 -27.37
N ASP A 34 -3.36 -10.69 -27.86
CA ASP A 34 -2.08 -11.36 -28.07
C ASP A 34 -1.35 -10.85 -29.31
N SER A 35 -0.20 -11.46 -29.64
CA SER A 35 0.62 -11.14 -30.81
C SER A 35 -0.08 -11.39 -32.16
N GLU A 36 -1.10 -12.25 -32.17
CA GLU A 36 -1.90 -12.58 -33.35
C GLU A 36 -3.14 -11.68 -33.50
N GLY A 37 -3.38 -10.79 -32.50
CA GLY A 37 -4.53 -9.90 -32.49
C GLY A 37 -5.79 -10.51 -31.88
N LYS A 38 -5.73 -11.72 -31.35
CA LYS A 38 -6.86 -12.36 -30.65
C LYS A 38 -7.09 -11.67 -29.31
N VAL A 39 -8.34 -11.32 -29.01
CA VAL A 39 -8.72 -10.66 -27.76
C VAL A 39 -8.68 -11.68 -26.61
N LYS A 40 -7.81 -11.42 -25.64
CA LYS A 40 -7.69 -12.17 -24.37
C LYS A 40 -8.61 -11.64 -23.29
N TYR A 41 -8.80 -10.31 -23.24
CA TYR A 41 -9.58 -9.64 -22.24
C TYR A 41 -10.16 -8.34 -22.79
N GLN A 42 -11.39 -8.03 -22.36
CA GLN A 42 -12.08 -6.79 -22.73
C GLN A 42 -12.86 -6.28 -21.52
N HIS A 43 -12.76 -4.97 -21.25
CA HIS A 43 -13.48 -4.33 -20.18
C HIS A 43 -13.88 -2.91 -20.56
N THR A 44 -15.07 -2.48 -20.15
CA THR A 44 -15.53 -1.12 -20.44
C THR A 44 -14.71 -0.08 -19.68
N CYS A 45 -14.25 0.95 -20.39
CA CYS A 45 -13.46 2.05 -19.81
C CYS A 45 -14.21 2.81 -18.70
N TYR A 46 -15.55 2.82 -18.72
CA TYR A 46 -16.38 3.46 -17.68
C TYR A 46 -16.22 2.82 -16.29
N ARG A 47 -15.89 1.52 -16.24
CA ARG A 47 -15.74 0.76 -15.00
C ARG A 47 -14.29 0.48 -14.61
N ILE A 48 -13.34 1.18 -15.22
CA ILE A 48 -11.93 1.09 -14.84
C ILE A 48 -11.60 2.23 -13.90
N PHE A 49 -10.98 1.91 -12.75
CA PHE A 49 -10.36 2.88 -11.85
C PHE A 49 -8.89 3.06 -12.20
N CYS A 50 -8.17 1.93 -12.31
CA CYS A 50 -6.74 1.90 -12.61
C CYS A 50 -6.40 0.62 -13.37
N VAL A 51 -5.45 0.71 -14.28
CA VAL A 51 -4.81 -0.43 -14.93
C VAL A 51 -3.38 -0.52 -14.42
N ILE A 52 -3.02 -1.66 -13.83
CA ILE A 52 -1.66 -1.96 -13.38
C ILE A 52 -1.06 -2.93 -14.38
N VAL A 53 -0.08 -2.46 -15.13
CA VAL A 53 0.68 -3.26 -16.10
C VAL A 53 1.99 -3.69 -15.45
N ILE A 54 2.22 -5.01 -15.33
CA ILE A 54 3.44 -5.57 -14.75
C ILE A 54 4.24 -6.27 -15.84
N GLY A 55 5.26 -5.60 -16.36
CA GLY A 55 6.09 -6.07 -17.46
C GLY A 55 5.90 -5.24 -18.73
N ASP A 56 6.34 -5.79 -19.86
CA ASP A 56 6.42 -5.07 -21.12
C ASP A 56 5.26 -5.42 -22.05
N CYS A 57 4.57 -4.40 -22.57
CA CYS A 57 3.53 -4.56 -23.60
C CYS A 57 3.53 -3.37 -24.56
N THR A 58 2.92 -3.57 -25.70
CA THR A 58 2.61 -2.48 -26.62
C THR A 58 1.35 -1.77 -26.14
N ILE A 59 1.37 -0.42 -26.06
CA ILE A 59 0.21 0.40 -25.73
C ILE A 59 -0.11 1.36 -26.87
N THR A 60 -1.39 1.56 -27.15
CA THR A 60 -1.82 2.52 -28.17
C THR A 60 -2.08 3.89 -27.56
N THR A 61 -1.63 4.97 -28.23
CA THR A 61 -1.89 6.35 -27.81
C THR A 61 -3.39 6.67 -27.75
N GLY A 62 -4.21 5.98 -28.53
CA GLY A 62 -5.66 6.07 -28.47
C GLY A 62 -6.23 5.64 -27.10
N LEU A 63 -5.65 4.59 -26.49
CA LEU A 63 -6.05 4.18 -25.13
C LEU A 63 -5.66 5.24 -24.08
N LEU A 64 -4.54 5.93 -24.25
CA LEU A 64 -4.14 7.03 -23.36
C LEU A 64 -5.16 8.16 -23.38
N ARG A 65 -5.68 8.52 -24.58
CA ARG A 65 -6.77 9.49 -24.70
C ARG A 65 -8.06 9.03 -24.04
N LYS A 66 -8.37 7.72 -24.13
CA LYS A 66 -9.53 7.13 -23.43
C LYS A 66 -9.33 7.12 -21.93
N ALA A 67 -8.13 6.83 -21.43
CA ALA A 67 -7.78 6.91 -20.02
C ALA A 67 -8.09 8.31 -19.45
N LYS A 68 -7.67 9.39 -20.14
CA LYS A 68 -8.04 10.77 -19.78
C LYS A 68 -9.56 11.02 -19.84
N LYS A 69 -10.21 10.58 -20.92
CA LYS A 69 -11.68 10.80 -21.09
C LYS A 69 -12.50 10.13 -19.98
N TYR A 70 -12.13 8.91 -19.57
CA TYR A 70 -12.86 8.10 -18.58
C TYR A 70 -12.27 8.16 -17.18
N ALA A 71 -11.27 9.01 -16.97
CA ALA A 71 -10.60 9.26 -15.69
C ALA A 71 -10.11 7.98 -15.01
N PHE A 72 -9.37 7.11 -15.74
CA PHE A 72 -8.64 5.99 -15.15
C PHE A 72 -7.15 6.11 -15.40
N SER A 73 -6.33 5.82 -14.40
CA SER A 73 -4.88 5.86 -14.49
C SER A 73 -4.31 4.55 -15.03
N ILE A 74 -3.13 4.61 -15.65
CA ILE A 74 -2.38 3.43 -16.09
C ILE A 74 -1.02 3.48 -15.41
N CYS A 75 -0.73 2.46 -14.58
CA CYS A 75 0.50 2.33 -13.83
C CYS A 75 1.37 1.26 -14.49
N PHE A 76 2.63 1.56 -14.74
CA PHE A 76 3.60 0.65 -15.34
C PHE A 76 4.62 0.21 -14.30
N MET A 77 4.68 -1.09 -14.08
CA MET A 77 5.63 -1.73 -13.17
C MET A 77 6.55 -2.67 -13.91
N SER A 78 7.80 -2.73 -13.48
CA SER A 78 8.72 -3.78 -13.92
C SER A 78 8.25 -5.16 -13.41
N TYR A 79 8.81 -6.24 -13.96
CA TYR A 79 8.58 -7.60 -13.44
C TYR A 79 9.00 -7.75 -11.95
N GLY A 80 9.92 -6.93 -11.46
CA GLY A 80 10.28 -6.81 -10.03
C GLY A 80 9.33 -5.92 -9.23
N LEU A 81 8.16 -5.57 -9.78
CA LEU A 81 7.09 -4.79 -9.14
C LEU A 81 7.51 -3.37 -8.75
N LYS A 82 8.53 -2.81 -9.39
CA LYS A 82 8.90 -1.41 -9.22
C LYS A 82 8.08 -0.55 -10.18
N LEU A 83 7.31 0.39 -9.65
CA LEU A 83 6.61 1.41 -10.43
C LEU A 83 7.65 2.32 -11.10
N TYR A 84 7.57 2.47 -12.43
CA TYR A 84 8.46 3.36 -13.18
C TYR A 84 7.73 4.46 -13.95
N SER A 85 6.43 4.31 -14.20
CA SER A 85 5.64 5.35 -14.85
C SER A 85 4.16 5.26 -14.47
N VAL A 86 3.50 6.41 -14.41
CA VAL A 86 2.05 6.52 -14.24
C VAL A 86 1.52 7.50 -15.27
N ILE A 87 0.56 7.04 -16.08
CA ILE A 87 -0.24 7.95 -16.90
C ILE A 87 -1.42 8.38 -16.05
N LYS A 88 -1.34 9.59 -15.52
CA LYS A 88 -2.40 10.18 -14.71
C LYS A 88 -3.60 10.52 -15.60
N ALA A 89 -4.77 10.15 -15.15
CA ALA A 89 -6.03 10.50 -15.81
C ALA A 89 -6.90 11.42 -14.94
N GLY A 90 -6.42 11.72 -13.73
CA GLY A 90 -7.11 12.54 -12.76
C GLY A 90 -6.81 14.03 -12.86
N LEU A 91 -6.87 14.67 -11.72
CA LEU A 91 -6.52 16.06 -11.55
C LEU A 91 -5.03 16.26 -11.86
N GLU A 92 -4.73 17.24 -12.70
CA GLU A 92 -3.35 17.70 -12.96
C GLU A 92 -3.26 19.16 -12.52
N GLY A 93 -2.17 19.53 -11.84
CA GLY A 93 -1.92 20.92 -11.45
C GLY A 93 -2.74 21.38 -10.24
N ASN A 94 -2.97 20.53 -9.26
CA ASN A 94 -3.64 20.87 -8.01
C ASN A 94 -2.75 21.74 -7.11
N ASN A 95 -2.47 22.96 -7.57
CA ASN A 95 -1.57 23.90 -6.89
C ASN A 95 -1.98 24.19 -5.45
N LEU A 96 -3.28 24.22 -5.15
CA LEU A 96 -3.77 24.45 -3.78
C LEU A 96 -3.39 23.30 -2.85
N LEU A 97 -3.46 22.06 -3.33
CA LEU A 97 -2.99 20.89 -2.59
C LEU A 97 -1.49 20.97 -2.32
N HIS A 98 -0.70 21.28 -3.36
CA HIS A 98 0.75 21.37 -3.24
C HIS A 98 1.17 22.47 -2.28
N GLN A 99 0.56 23.66 -2.35
CA GLN A 99 0.80 24.73 -1.39
C GLN A 99 0.52 24.30 0.05
N LYS A 100 -0.62 23.63 0.29
CA LYS A 100 -0.94 23.09 1.61
C LYS A 100 0.08 22.04 2.07
N GLN A 101 0.55 21.17 1.18
CA GLN A 101 1.60 20.20 1.52
C GLN A 101 2.91 20.87 1.93
N TYR A 102 3.36 21.89 1.19
CA TYR A 102 4.63 22.58 1.45
C TYR A 102 4.58 23.48 2.69
N THR A 103 3.41 23.97 3.07
CA THR A 103 3.24 24.80 4.26
C THR A 103 2.91 24.00 5.52
N TYR A 104 2.64 22.70 5.41
CA TYR A 104 2.38 21.85 6.57
C TYR A 104 3.67 21.55 7.34
N THR A 105 3.74 22.00 8.61
CA THR A 105 4.92 21.83 9.48
C THR A 105 4.62 21.08 10.78
N GLY A 106 3.37 20.67 10.99
CA GLY A 106 2.93 20.01 12.22
C GLY A 106 3.37 18.54 12.32
N THR A 107 3.34 18.01 13.54
CA THR A 107 3.58 16.58 13.84
C THR A 107 2.30 15.78 14.03
N ALA A 108 1.14 16.45 14.12
CA ALA A 108 -0.15 15.83 14.46
C ALA A 108 -0.57 14.74 13.46
N LEU A 109 -0.38 14.94 12.14
CA LEU A 109 -0.67 13.91 11.13
C LEU A 109 0.32 12.75 11.23
N GLY A 110 1.59 13.02 11.52
CA GLY A 110 2.60 11.98 11.75
C GLY A 110 2.22 11.11 12.95
N ARG A 111 1.78 11.73 14.05
CA ARG A 111 1.26 11.04 15.25
C ARG A 111 0.07 10.14 14.92
N LEU A 112 -0.89 10.66 14.15
CA LEU A 112 -2.06 9.90 13.74
C LEU A 112 -1.69 8.67 12.89
N LEU A 113 -0.74 8.80 11.96
CA LEU A 113 -0.29 7.70 11.12
C LEU A 113 0.37 6.59 11.94
N ILE A 114 1.21 6.96 12.93
CA ILE A 114 1.83 6.00 13.85
C ILE A 114 0.77 5.33 14.73
N TYR A 115 -0.17 6.11 15.27
CA TYR A 115 -1.31 5.57 16.02
C TYR A 115 -2.07 4.53 15.19
N ASN A 116 -2.44 4.87 13.96
CA ASN A 116 -3.20 3.97 13.10
C ASN A 116 -2.40 2.72 12.69
N LYS A 117 -1.10 2.84 12.49
CA LYS A 117 -0.21 1.69 12.28
C LYS A 117 -0.22 0.75 13.49
N ILE A 118 0.02 1.28 14.71
CA ILE A 118 0.09 0.48 15.94
C ILE A 118 -1.27 -0.15 16.25
N LEU A 119 -2.39 0.56 16.02
CA LEU A 119 -3.74 0.02 16.13
C LEU A 119 -3.90 -1.24 15.24
N ASN A 120 -3.46 -1.17 14.00
CA ASN A 120 -3.57 -2.30 13.08
C ASN A 120 -2.55 -3.41 13.37
N GLN A 121 -1.38 -3.10 13.92
CA GLN A 121 -0.46 -4.11 14.46
C GLN A 121 -1.11 -4.87 15.62
N ARG A 122 -1.72 -4.16 16.57
CA ARG A 122 -2.46 -4.75 17.68
C ARG A 122 -3.63 -5.61 17.17
N ASN A 123 -4.39 -5.12 16.19
CA ASN A 123 -5.51 -5.85 15.59
C ASN A 123 -5.03 -7.11 14.84
N ALA A 124 -3.89 -7.08 14.15
CA ALA A 124 -3.29 -8.26 13.54
C ALA A 124 -2.93 -9.34 14.58
N LEU A 125 -2.36 -8.96 15.72
CA LEU A 125 -2.11 -9.91 16.82
C LEU A 125 -3.43 -10.46 17.39
N ASN A 126 -4.48 -9.63 17.46
CA ASN A 126 -5.80 -10.06 17.92
C ASN A 126 -6.48 -11.08 17.00
N GLN A 127 -6.15 -11.13 15.72
CA GLN A 127 -6.66 -12.14 14.78
C GLN A 127 -6.05 -13.55 14.99
N ILE A 128 -4.96 -13.67 15.75
CA ILE A 128 -4.35 -14.97 16.07
C ILE A 128 -5.32 -15.78 16.93
N ARG A 129 -5.81 -16.93 16.40
CA ARG A 129 -6.86 -17.74 17.07
C ARG A 129 -6.42 -18.30 18.42
N LYS A 130 -5.22 -18.92 18.49
CA LYS A 130 -4.66 -19.47 19.72
C LYS A 130 -3.50 -18.58 20.18
N LYS A 131 -3.83 -17.55 20.96
CA LYS A 131 -2.84 -16.60 21.48
C LYS A 131 -2.09 -17.22 22.67
N SER A 132 -0.77 -17.31 22.58
CA SER A 132 0.08 -17.57 23.74
C SER A 132 0.07 -16.38 24.70
N GLU A 133 0.50 -16.57 25.94
CA GLU A 133 0.67 -15.47 26.90
C GLU A 133 1.64 -14.41 26.35
N TYR A 134 2.67 -14.82 25.62
CA TYR A 134 3.60 -13.95 24.94
C TYR A 134 2.90 -13.00 23.92
N VAL A 135 1.92 -13.51 23.15
CA VAL A 135 1.13 -12.69 22.23
C VAL A 135 0.19 -11.75 22.97
N LYS A 136 -0.49 -12.21 24.05
CA LYS A 136 -1.37 -11.39 24.87
C LYS A 136 -0.63 -10.23 25.52
N GLU A 137 0.54 -10.51 26.10
CA GLU A 137 1.42 -9.46 26.62
C GLU A 137 1.78 -8.41 25.57
N GLY A 138 2.09 -8.85 24.36
CA GLY A 138 2.37 -7.93 23.25
C GLY A 138 1.20 -7.04 22.88
N ILE A 139 -0.04 -7.56 22.92
CA ILE A 139 -1.25 -6.77 22.71
C ILE A 139 -1.36 -5.69 23.77
N ASN A 140 -1.19 -6.03 25.06
CA ASN A 140 -1.25 -5.08 26.16
C ASN A 140 -0.16 -3.99 26.07
N LEU A 141 1.06 -4.36 25.64
CA LEU A 141 2.13 -3.38 25.41
C LEU A 141 1.79 -2.42 24.26
N LEU A 142 1.20 -2.93 23.16
CA LEU A 142 0.76 -2.07 22.06
C LEU A 142 -0.40 -1.16 22.46
N ASP A 143 -1.34 -1.63 23.30
CA ASP A 143 -2.40 -0.78 23.88
C ASP A 143 -1.80 0.33 24.74
N GLY A 144 -0.72 0.06 25.49
CA GLY A 144 0.03 1.08 26.23
C GLY A 144 0.62 2.17 25.31
N TYR A 145 1.21 1.80 24.18
CA TYR A 145 1.71 2.80 23.21
C TYR A 145 0.58 3.59 22.53
N LEU A 146 -0.57 2.95 22.27
CA LEU A 146 -1.75 3.66 21.76
C LEU A 146 -2.24 4.69 22.78
N GLY A 147 -2.28 4.35 24.08
CA GLY A 147 -2.62 5.27 25.16
C GLY A 147 -1.67 6.48 25.21
N GLN A 148 -0.35 6.24 25.17
CA GLN A 148 0.64 7.31 25.13
C GLN A 148 0.43 8.28 23.94
N LEU A 149 0.13 7.76 22.75
CA LEU A 149 -0.09 8.59 21.57
C LEU A 149 -1.37 9.45 21.64
N LEU A 150 -2.28 9.16 22.56
CA LEU A 150 -3.49 9.95 22.82
C LEU A 150 -3.28 11.04 23.89
N GLU A 151 -2.16 11.03 24.60
CA GLU A 151 -1.85 12.06 25.60
C GLU A 151 -1.73 13.44 24.95
N ASP A 152 -2.28 14.46 25.61
CA ASP A 152 -2.23 15.85 25.16
C ASP A 152 -0.90 16.51 25.55
N ILE A 153 0.17 16.02 24.93
CA ILE A 153 1.53 16.55 25.06
C ILE A 153 2.08 17.00 23.70
N GLN A 154 3.05 17.86 23.74
CA GLN A 154 3.75 18.28 22.53
C GLN A 154 4.69 17.15 22.06
N TRP A 155 4.35 16.55 20.92
CA TRP A 155 5.14 15.50 20.29
C TRP A 155 6.17 16.09 19.33
N ASP A 156 7.42 15.72 19.52
CA ASP A 156 8.44 15.90 18.49
C ASP A 156 8.54 14.62 17.60
N ARG A 157 9.16 14.79 16.46
CA ARG A 157 9.29 13.71 15.49
C ARG A 157 10.14 12.52 15.99
N ASN A 158 11.21 12.79 16.74
CA ASN A 158 12.10 11.73 17.24
C ASN A 158 11.38 10.86 18.27
N SER A 159 10.61 11.47 19.17
CA SER A 159 9.77 10.77 20.14
C SER A 159 8.73 9.88 19.44
N LEU A 160 8.09 10.38 18.37
CA LEU A 160 7.15 9.60 17.56
C LEU A 160 7.81 8.40 16.90
N LEU A 161 8.98 8.57 16.30
CA LEU A 161 9.76 7.48 15.70
C LEU A 161 10.29 6.50 16.76
N GLY A 162 10.56 6.98 17.98
CA GLY A 162 10.93 6.15 19.12
C GLY A 162 9.80 5.19 19.51
N ILE A 163 8.57 5.69 19.64
CA ILE A 163 7.39 4.86 19.91
C ILE A 163 7.15 3.86 18.79
N GLU A 164 7.21 4.30 17.54
CA GLU A 164 7.09 3.41 16.37
C GLU A 164 8.09 2.26 16.43
N GLY A 165 9.36 2.57 16.70
CA GLY A 165 10.43 1.57 16.80
C GLY A 165 10.22 0.58 17.95
N ASN A 166 9.76 1.07 19.13
CA ASN A 166 9.44 0.22 20.27
C ASN A 166 8.24 -0.69 19.98
N ALA A 167 7.18 -0.15 19.40
CA ALA A 167 6.02 -0.94 18.97
C ALA A 167 6.42 -2.03 17.96
N ALA A 168 7.29 -1.72 17.00
CA ALA A 168 7.81 -2.69 16.04
C ALA A 168 8.62 -3.82 16.71
N ARG A 169 9.42 -3.53 17.75
CA ARG A 169 10.15 -4.54 18.53
C ARG A 169 9.22 -5.48 19.29
N VAL A 170 8.08 -4.98 19.75
CA VAL A 170 7.03 -5.79 20.40
C VAL A 170 6.27 -6.63 19.38
N TYR A 171 5.89 -6.03 18.28
CA TYR A 171 4.99 -6.61 17.28
C TYR A 171 5.62 -7.74 16.45
N PHE A 172 6.76 -7.49 15.79
CA PHE A 172 7.31 -8.42 14.81
C PHE A 172 7.64 -9.81 15.36
N PRO A 173 8.25 -9.99 16.54
CA PRO A 173 8.50 -11.34 17.09
C PRO A 173 7.20 -12.11 17.35
N ARG A 174 6.10 -11.40 17.61
CA ARG A 174 4.80 -12.00 17.98
C ARG A 174 3.96 -12.32 16.76
N ILE A 175 3.95 -11.46 15.74
CA ILE A 175 3.24 -11.76 14.48
C ILE A 175 3.91 -12.91 13.71
N PHE A 176 5.21 -13.14 13.90
CA PHE A 176 5.98 -14.22 13.28
C PHE A 176 6.43 -15.27 14.27
N ASP A 177 5.67 -15.53 15.36
CA ASP A 177 5.95 -16.59 16.32
C ASP A 177 5.86 -18.01 15.70
N ASN A 178 5.22 -18.13 14.53
CA ASN A 178 5.11 -19.33 13.72
C ASN A 178 6.28 -19.55 12.74
N ALA A 179 7.32 -18.70 12.78
CA ALA A 179 8.44 -18.72 11.84
C ALA A 179 9.76 -18.34 12.57
N PRO A 180 10.93 -18.65 12.01
CA PRO A 180 12.23 -18.37 12.64
C PRO A 180 12.59 -16.87 12.56
N TRP A 181 11.81 -16.03 13.25
CA TRP A 181 12.03 -14.59 13.30
C TRP A 181 13.30 -14.25 14.08
N LYS A 182 14.12 -13.35 13.55
CA LYS A 182 15.32 -12.82 14.23
C LYS A 182 15.18 -11.34 14.56
N SER A 183 15.05 -10.51 13.52
CA SER A 183 14.87 -9.06 13.66
C SER A 183 14.38 -8.46 12.34
N ARG A 184 13.80 -7.25 12.38
CA ARG A 184 13.50 -6.49 11.16
C ARG A 184 14.73 -5.70 10.73
N ARG A 185 15.23 -5.99 9.53
CA ARG A 185 16.33 -5.26 8.88
C ARG A 185 15.92 -4.90 7.46
N PRO A 186 15.30 -3.72 7.27
CA PRO A 186 14.80 -3.30 5.97
C PRO A 186 15.90 -3.29 4.91
N ARG A 187 15.59 -3.78 3.71
CA ARG A 187 16.45 -3.78 2.51
C ARG A 187 17.71 -4.67 2.58
N ILE A 188 18.07 -5.21 3.74
CA ILE A 188 19.27 -6.04 3.89
C ILE A 188 19.01 -7.48 3.44
N LYS A 189 17.75 -7.97 3.55
CA LYS A 189 17.32 -9.31 3.12
C LYS A 189 18.18 -10.44 3.72
N PHE A 190 18.56 -10.30 4.98
CA PHE A 190 19.47 -11.27 5.63
C PHE A 190 18.80 -12.61 5.96
N ASP A 191 17.48 -12.70 5.82
CA ASP A 191 16.68 -13.93 5.86
C ASP A 191 15.49 -13.84 4.89
N TYR A 192 14.83 -14.98 4.65
CA TYR A 192 13.71 -15.05 3.72
C TYR A 192 12.47 -14.27 4.19
N LEU A 193 12.24 -14.13 5.51
CA LEU A 193 11.13 -13.35 6.08
C LEU A 193 11.30 -11.85 5.80
N ASN A 194 12.53 -11.34 5.98
CA ASN A 194 12.83 -9.96 5.62
C ASN A 194 12.68 -9.72 4.11
N SER A 195 13.04 -10.71 3.29
CA SER A 195 12.81 -10.63 1.84
C SER A 195 11.33 -10.64 1.49
N LEU A 196 10.50 -11.47 2.15
CA LEU A 196 9.04 -11.47 1.99
C LEU A 196 8.44 -10.10 2.37
N LEU A 197 8.83 -9.55 3.51
CA LEU A 197 8.40 -8.22 3.95
C LEU A 197 8.78 -7.13 2.94
N ASP A 198 10.01 -7.17 2.42
CA ASP A 198 10.46 -6.20 1.44
C ASP A 198 9.68 -6.31 0.12
N ILE A 199 9.34 -7.54 -0.34
CA ILE A 199 8.50 -7.76 -1.52
C ILE A 199 7.08 -7.23 -1.27
N GLY A 200 6.43 -7.66 -0.19
CA GLY A 200 5.06 -7.27 0.12
C GLY A 200 4.92 -5.75 0.34
N TYR A 201 5.86 -5.13 1.05
CA TYR A 201 5.85 -3.69 1.24
C TYR A 201 6.17 -2.90 -0.04
N THR A 202 6.94 -3.46 -0.96
CA THR A 202 7.15 -2.84 -2.28
C THR A 202 5.85 -2.82 -3.09
N ILE A 203 5.08 -3.91 -3.05
CA ILE A 203 3.78 -3.98 -3.74
C ILE A 203 2.79 -3.00 -3.11
N LEU A 204 2.69 -2.97 -1.78
CA LEU A 204 1.85 -2.02 -1.04
C LEU A 204 2.26 -0.57 -1.37
N PHE A 205 3.56 -0.25 -1.32
CA PHE A 205 4.08 1.06 -1.66
C PHE A 205 3.62 1.52 -3.05
N ASN A 206 3.78 0.67 -4.06
CA ASN A 206 3.39 1.00 -5.43
C ASN A 206 1.87 1.12 -5.58
N PHE A 207 1.10 0.31 -4.85
CA PHE A 207 -0.36 0.39 -4.83
C PHE A 207 -0.84 1.74 -4.27
N ILE A 208 -0.29 2.18 -3.14
CA ILE A 208 -0.58 3.48 -2.53
C ILE A 208 -0.13 4.62 -3.45
N ASP A 209 1.07 4.52 -4.05
CA ASP A 209 1.59 5.51 -4.99
C ASP A 209 0.64 5.72 -6.18
N CYS A 210 0.10 4.65 -6.75
CA CYS A 210 -0.91 4.74 -7.82
C CYS A 210 -2.13 5.57 -7.40
N ILE A 211 -2.67 5.32 -6.20
CA ILE A 211 -3.87 6.02 -5.72
C ILE A 211 -3.57 7.49 -5.42
N LEU A 212 -2.44 7.80 -4.78
CA LEU A 212 -2.05 9.18 -4.48
C LEU A 212 -1.87 10.03 -5.74
N ASN A 213 -1.33 9.43 -6.80
CA ASN A 213 -1.21 10.10 -8.09
C ASN A 213 -2.57 10.45 -8.73
N VAL A 214 -3.65 9.72 -8.41
CA VAL A 214 -5.01 10.08 -8.88
C VAL A 214 -5.49 11.41 -8.29
N TYR A 215 -5.08 11.72 -7.05
CA TYR A 215 -5.42 12.97 -6.37
C TYR A 215 -4.43 14.10 -6.63
N ASP A 216 -3.38 13.85 -7.40
CA ASP A 216 -2.30 14.80 -7.71
C ASP A 216 -1.50 15.26 -6.49
N PHE A 217 -1.34 14.42 -5.48
CA PHE A 217 -0.39 14.69 -4.40
C PHE A 217 1.05 14.81 -4.92
N ASP A 218 1.81 15.74 -4.35
CA ASP A 218 3.27 15.63 -4.39
C ASP A 218 3.69 14.49 -3.46
N VAL A 219 3.99 13.35 -4.05
CA VAL A 219 4.33 12.12 -3.32
C VAL A 219 5.68 12.20 -2.60
N TYR A 220 6.51 13.20 -2.90
CA TYR A 220 7.80 13.42 -2.27
C TYR A 220 7.70 14.22 -0.97
N GLN A 221 6.61 15.00 -0.79
CA GLN A 221 6.37 15.80 0.41
C GLN A 221 5.64 14.99 1.48
N GLY A 222 6.40 14.43 2.44
CA GLY A 222 5.86 13.66 3.57
C GLY A 222 5.41 14.53 4.73
N VAL A 223 4.68 13.94 5.68
CA VAL A 223 4.21 14.57 6.94
C VAL A 223 4.92 14.00 8.17
N LEU A 224 5.49 12.80 8.08
CA LEU A 224 6.24 12.13 9.15
C LEU A 224 7.70 11.92 8.75
N HIS A 225 7.93 11.27 7.62
CA HIS A 225 9.29 11.04 7.12
C HIS A 225 9.89 12.32 6.54
N THR A 226 11.17 12.60 6.84
CA THR A 226 11.89 13.73 6.22
C THR A 226 11.93 13.56 4.71
N ASN A 227 11.82 14.70 4.04
CA ASN A 227 12.07 14.76 2.61
C ASN A 227 13.53 14.40 2.34
N PHE A 228 13.73 13.44 1.48
CA PHE A 228 15.04 13.02 1.02
C PHE A 228 15.04 12.93 -0.50
N TYR A 229 16.16 13.22 -1.11
CA TYR A 229 16.26 13.20 -2.57
C TYR A 229 15.73 11.89 -3.17
N MET A 230 14.83 12.00 -4.14
CA MET A 230 14.15 10.90 -4.82
C MET A 230 13.32 9.93 -3.93
N ARG A 231 13.08 10.25 -2.65
CA ARG A 231 12.24 9.45 -1.76
C ARG A 231 10.79 9.94 -1.80
N LYS A 232 9.87 9.09 -2.17
CA LYS A 232 8.43 9.37 -2.09
C LYS A 232 7.96 9.27 -0.63
N SER A 233 8.28 10.29 0.16
CA SER A 233 8.07 10.30 1.62
C SER A 233 6.60 10.19 2.00
N LEU A 234 5.69 10.83 1.25
CA LEU A 234 4.25 10.73 1.50
C LEU A 234 3.71 9.32 1.28
N VAL A 235 4.22 8.61 0.27
CA VAL A 235 3.85 7.20 0.05
C VAL A 235 4.30 6.34 1.23
N CYS A 236 5.53 6.57 1.73
CA CYS A 236 6.02 5.90 2.94
C CYS A 236 5.12 6.14 4.14
N ASP A 237 4.66 7.39 4.31
CA ASP A 237 3.80 7.80 5.41
C ASP A 237 2.42 7.16 5.32
N LEU A 238 1.74 7.29 4.18
CA LEU A 238 0.36 6.85 4.02
C LEU A 238 0.19 5.34 3.82
N MET A 239 1.28 4.59 3.61
CA MET A 239 1.23 3.13 3.61
C MET A 239 1.32 2.53 5.03
N GLU A 240 1.75 3.29 6.04
CA GLU A 240 1.99 2.74 7.39
C GLU A 240 0.76 2.06 8.01
N PRO A 241 -0.46 2.60 7.95
CA PRO A 241 -1.65 1.94 8.47
C PRO A 241 -1.95 0.58 7.83
N PHE A 242 -1.49 0.36 6.59
CA PHE A 242 -1.81 -0.84 5.81
C PHE A 242 -0.72 -1.91 5.85
N ARG A 243 0.46 -1.63 6.41
CA ARG A 243 1.54 -2.63 6.54
C ARG A 243 1.08 -3.92 7.22
N PRO A 244 0.26 -3.89 8.28
CA PRO A 244 -0.23 -5.11 8.91
C PRO A 244 -1.06 -6.03 8.01
N ILE A 245 -1.65 -5.55 6.90
CA ILE A 245 -2.27 -6.41 5.88
C ILE A 245 -1.22 -7.37 5.30
N ILE A 246 -0.06 -6.84 4.95
CA ILE A 246 1.07 -7.62 4.40
C ILE A 246 1.62 -8.59 5.46
N ASP A 247 1.81 -8.11 6.69
CA ASP A 247 2.35 -8.92 7.79
C ASP A 247 1.44 -10.12 8.08
N TRP A 248 0.13 -9.86 8.17
CA TRP A 248 -0.89 -10.90 8.34
C TRP A 248 -0.91 -11.88 7.17
N ARG A 249 -0.78 -11.37 5.94
CA ARG A 249 -0.74 -12.20 4.74
C ARG A 249 0.49 -13.12 4.71
N ILE A 250 1.64 -12.62 5.18
CA ILE A 250 2.85 -13.44 5.33
C ILE A 250 2.63 -14.54 6.37
N ARG A 251 2.15 -14.18 7.57
CA ARG A 251 1.85 -15.16 8.61
C ARG A 251 0.92 -16.26 8.11
N THR A 252 -0.19 -15.90 7.50
CA THR A 252 -1.17 -16.87 6.99
C THR A 252 -0.62 -17.68 5.83
N GLY A 253 0.14 -17.08 4.93
CA GLY A 253 0.77 -17.76 3.81
C GLY A 253 1.83 -18.78 4.24
N ILE A 254 2.57 -18.52 5.32
CA ILE A 254 3.49 -19.49 5.93
C ILE A 254 2.70 -20.69 6.48
N ASN A 255 1.63 -20.45 7.24
CA ASN A 255 0.78 -21.51 7.78
C ASN A 255 0.15 -22.40 6.69
N LEU A 256 -0.17 -21.80 5.55
CA LEU A 256 -0.74 -22.50 4.38
C LEU A 256 0.33 -23.12 3.46
N GLY A 257 1.61 -23.00 3.77
CA GLY A 257 2.71 -23.49 2.93
C GLY A 257 2.83 -22.78 1.59
N GLN A 258 2.25 -21.57 1.45
CA GLN A 258 2.33 -20.74 0.24
C GLN A 258 3.66 -20.01 0.12
N PHE A 259 4.27 -19.66 1.26
CA PHE A 259 5.61 -19.08 1.34
C PHE A 259 6.58 -20.08 1.95
N LYS A 260 7.60 -20.44 1.20
CA LYS A 260 8.60 -21.46 1.60
C LYS A 260 9.99 -20.86 1.58
N LYS A 261 10.81 -21.23 2.57
CA LYS A 261 12.23 -20.83 2.61
C LYS A 261 12.98 -21.33 1.36
N ASP A 262 12.63 -22.52 0.88
CA ASP A 262 13.30 -23.17 -0.25
C ASP A 262 13.04 -22.50 -1.61
N ASP A 263 12.07 -21.59 -1.68
CA ASP A 263 11.85 -20.74 -2.85
C ASP A 263 12.82 -19.55 -2.91
N PHE A 264 13.71 -19.40 -1.90
CA PHE A 264 14.70 -18.33 -1.83
C PHE A 264 16.12 -18.89 -1.93
N VAL A 265 16.96 -18.18 -2.65
CA VAL A 265 18.37 -18.47 -2.82
C VAL A 265 19.25 -17.39 -2.18
N LEU A 266 20.37 -17.78 -1.61
CA LEU A 266 21.34 -16.85 -1.07
C LEU A 266 22.26 -16.35 -2.19
N VAL A 267 22.14 -15.06 -2.54
CA VAL A 267 22.99 -14.40 -3.53
C VAL A 267 23.87 -13.38 -2.80
N GLY A 268 25.15 -13.66 -2.68
CA GLY A 268 26.04 -12.92 -1.78
C GLY A 268 25.59 -13.06 -0.33
N GLN A 269 25.18 -11.95 0.31
CA GLN A 269 24.69 -11.93 1.69
C GLN A 269 23.16 -11.70 1.77
N GLN A 270 22.45 -11.79 0.66
CA GLN A 270 21.01 -11.51 0.59
C GLN A 270 20.22 -12.73 0.14
N TRP A 271 19.13 -12.99 0.83
CA TRP A 271 18.12 -13.97 0.42
C TRP A 271 17.25 -13.35 -0.67
N GLN A 272 17.25 -13.93 -1.86
CA GLN A 272 16.47 -13.47 -3.00
C GLN A 272 15.48 -14.55 -3.42
N LEU A 273 14.25 -14.15 -3.70
CA LEU A 273 13.22 -15.03 -4.25
C LEU A 273 13.65 -15.49 -5.64
N GLU A 274 13.53 -16.79 -5.93
CA GLU A 274 13.77 -17.30 -7.27
C GLU A 274 12.86 -16.62 -8.30
N TYR A 275 13.44 -16.21 -9.43
CA TYR A 275 12.71 -15.46 -10.46
C TYR A 275 11.42 -16.17 -10.92
N LYS A 276 11.46 -17.50 -11.10
CA LYS A 276 10.29 -18.32 -11.49
C LYS A 276 9.11 -18.25 -10.52
N LYS A 277 9.35 -17.85 -9.24
CA LYS A 277 8.36 -17.71 -8.18
C LYS A 277 7.83 -16.28 -8.04
N SER A 278 8.47 -15.30 -8.67
CA SER A 278 8.15 -13.87 -8.49
C SER A 278 6.70 -13.56 -8.77
N ASN A 279 6.14 -14.07 -9.87
CA ASN A 279 4.74 -13.84 -10.23
C ASN A 279 3.77 -14.44 -9.21
N GLN A 280 4.02 -15.66 -8.75
CA GLN A 280 3.20 -16.35 -7.77
C GLN A 280 3.14 -15.55 -6.46
N TYR A 281 4.29 -15.11 -5.95
CA TYR A 281 4.37 -14.35 -4.70
C TYR A 281 3.76 -12.95 -4.84
N ALA A 282 4.00 -12.30 -5.99
CA ALA A 282 3.40 -11.01 -6.29
C ALA A 282 1.87 -11.06 -6.29
N MET A 283 1.29 -12.09 -6.92
CA MET A 283 -0.16 -12.26 -6.95
C MET A 283 -0.73 -12.49 -5.56
N ILE A 284 -0.09 -13.28 -4.70
CA ILE A 284 -0.53 -13.52 -3.32
C ILE A 284 -0.64 -12.20 -2.52
N PHE A 285 0.35 -11.31 -2.64
CA PHE A 285 0.30 -10.01 -1.97
C PHE A 285 -0.70 -9.06 -2.62
N LEU A 286 -0.78 -9.07 -3.93
CA LEU A 286 -1.71 -8.22 -4.67
C LEU A 286 -3.17 -8.59 -4.35
N GLU A 287 -3.51 -9.89 -4.28
CA GLU A 287 -4.83 -10.37 -3.85
C GLU A 287 -5.19 -9.81 -2.49
N ALA A 288 -4.29 -9.89 -1.49
CA ALA A 288 -4.54 -9.33 -0.16
C ALA A 288 -4.82 -7.81 -0.19
N LEU A 289 -4.17 -7.05 -1.07
CA LEU A 289 -4.45 -5.63 -1.24
C LEU A 289 -5.76 -5.39 -2.00
N LEU A 290 -6.09 -6.20 -2.99
CA LEU A 290 -7.34 -6.09 -3.75
C LEU A 290 -8.56 -6.44 -2.88
N ASP A 291 -8.44 -7.37 -1.94
CA ASP A 291 -9.48 -7.68 -0.96
C ASP A 291 -9.77 -6.46 -0.04
N ASN A 292 -8.76 -5.62 0.20
CA ASN A 292 -8.86 -4.40 1.01
C ASN A 292 -8.92 -3.11 0.19
N LYS A 293 -9.06 -3.19 -1.14
CA LYS A 293 -8.93 -2.04 -2.05
C LYS A 293 -9.90 -0.90 -1.74
N GLU A 294 -11.12 -1.23 -1.34
CA GLU A 294 -12.15 -0.24 -1.05
C GLU A 294 -11.79 0.55 0.20
N CYS A 295 -11.42 -0.13 1.28
CA CYS A 295 -10.99 0.51 2.53
C CYS A 295 -9.75 1.38 2.31
N ILE A 296 -8.76 0.89 1.56
CA ILE A 296 -7.55 1.66 1.23
C ILE A 296 -7.94 2.92 0.44
N PHE A 297 -8.81 2.79 -0.56
CA PHE A 297 -9.27 3.94 -1.34
C PHE A 297 -10.04 4.94 -0.49
N LEU A 298 -10.99 4.48 0.34
CA LEU A 298 -11.79 5.35 1.21
C LEU A 298 -10.92 6.10 2.21
N TYR A 299 -9.92 5.44 2.78
CA TYR A 299 -8.95 6.08 3.65
C TYR A 299 -8.17 7.20 2.93
N LEU A 300 -7.58 6.90 1.78
CA LEU A 300 -6.78 7.89 1.03
C LEU A 300 -7.65 9.05 0.51
N ARG A 301 -8.89 8.77 0.10
CA ARG A 301 -9.87 9.79 -0.27
C ARG A 301 -10.27 10.66 0.93
N GLY A 302 -10.51 10.03 2.08
CA GLY A 302 -10.81 10.71 3.35
C GLY A 302 -9.65 11.62 3.75
N TYR A 303 -8.44 11.09 3.70
CA TYR A 303 -7.21 11.85 3.96
C TYR A 303 -7.10 13.07 3.04
N TYR A 304 -7.27 12.89 1.71
CA TYR A 304 -7.27 14.00 0.76
C TYR A 304 -8.31 15.08 1.12
N ARG A 305 -9.54 14.67 1.44
CA ARG A 305 -10.64 15.60 1.76
C ARG A 305 -10.38 16.37 3.05
N ALA A 306 -9.94 15.68 4.10
CA ALA A 306 -9.60 16.29 5.38
C ALA A 306 -8.44 17.29 5.21
N PHE A 307 -7.38 16.89 4.50
CA PHE A 307 -6.23 17.73 4.23
C PHE A 307 -6.60 18.99 3.43
N MET A 308 -7.38 18.84 2.37
CA MET A 308 -7.85 19.98 1.55
C MET A 308 -8.74 20.94 2.32
N LYS A 309 -9.55 20.44 3.27
CA LYS A 309 -10.41 21.28 4.12
C LYS A 309 -9.66 21.89 5.31
N GLY A 310 -8.39 21.52 5.54
CA GLY A 310 -7.62 21.98 6.70
C GLY A 310 -8.20 21.50 8.02
N LYS A 311 -8.68 20.26 8.04
CA LYS A 311 -9.26 19.63 9.22
C LYS A 311 -8.21 19.35 10.29
N ASP A 312 -8.64 19.31 11.55
CA ASP A 312 -7.78 18.84 12.66
C ASP A 312 -7.45 17.35 12.53
N ALA A 313 -6.31 16.93 13.09
CA ALA A 313 -5.85 15.53 12.98
C ALA A 313 -6.88 14.50 13.45
N GLY A 314 -7.69 14.83 14.48
CA GLY A 314 -8.77 13.99 14.98
C GLY A 314 -9.92 13.75 13.98
N GLU A 315 -10.01 14.53 12.91
CA GLU A 315 -11.04 14.42 11.86
C GLU A 315 -10.54 13.68 10.61
N PHE A 316 -9.30 13.19 10.64
CA PHE A 316 -8.76 12.38 9.55
C PHE A 316 -9.21 10.91 9.70
N PRO A 317 -9.26 10.17 8.59
CA PRO A 317 -9.71 8.78 8.61
C PRO A 317 -8.76 7.88 9.42
N ILE A 318 -9.35 6.87 10.06
CA ILE A 318 -8.65 5.76 10.70
C ILE A 318 -9.04 4.48 9.97
N PHE A 319 -8.06 3.71 9.52
CA PHE A 319 -8.26 2.36 8.98
C PHE A 319 -8.22 1.35 10.13
N ASP A 320 -9.19 0.45 10.17
CA ASP A 320 -9.24 -0.65 11.13
C ASP A 320 -9.22 -2.00 10.40
N LEU A 321 -8.12 -2.74 10.57
CA LEU A 321 -7.92 -4.07 9.99
C LEU A 321 -8.91 -5.11 10.54
N ALA A 322 -9.44 -4.94 11.76
CA ALA A 322 -10.33 -5.91 12.38
C ALA A 322 -11.72 -5.90 11.76
N SER A 323 -12.24 -4.73 11.42
CA SER A 323 -13.55 -4.55 10.79
C SER A 323 -13.45 -4.49 9.26
N SER A 324 -12.24 -4.38 8.70
CA SER A 324 -12.02 -4.01 7.30
C SER A 324 -12.81 -2.75 6.94
N ASP A 325 -12.88 -1.80 7.87
CA ASP A 325 -13.66 -0.57 7.75
C ASP A 325 -12.77 0.67 7.88
N VAL A 326 -13.29 1.79 7.45
CA VAL A 326 -12.69 3.12 7.62
C VAL A 326 -13.67 3.97 8.39
N SER A 327 -13.41 4.16 9.68
CA SER A 327 -14.14 5.15 10.45
C SER A 327 -13.69 6.54 10.01
N LEU A 328 -14.60 7.27 9.35
CA LEU A 328 -14.53 8.72 9.37
C LEU A 328 -14.93 9.11 10.79
N THR A 329 -14.03 9.68 11.57
CA THR A 329 -14.40 10.29 12.82
C THR A 329 -15.52 11.28 12.51
N SER A 330 -16.72 10.94 12.97
CA SER A 330 -17.93 11.73 12.78
C SER A 330 -17.75 13.07 13.46
N GLY A 331 -17.63 14.12 12.68
CA GLY A 331 -17.72 15.52 13.07
C GLY A 331 -18.55 16.25 12.03
#